data_33e1bf7f7b47334853167326608c583d
#
_entry.id   33e1bf7f7b47334853167326608c583d
#
_cell.length_a   1.000
_cell.length_b   1.000
_cell.length_c   1.000
_cell.angle_alpha   90.00
_cell.angle_beta   90.00
_cell.angle_gamma   90.00
#
_symmetry.space_group_name_H-M   'P 1'
#
loop_
_entity.id
_entity.type
_entity.pdbx_description
1 polymer ?
#
loop_
_entity_poly.entity_id
_entity_poly.type
_entity_poly.pdbx_seq_one_letter_code
_entity_poly.pdbx_strand_id
1 'polypeptide(L)'
;MNAKSSKKRASHRRLFLVGKDAPFQFVEAYKSLRTNLEFLSTTSNCKTILITSSVPEEGKSNVAINLAMTLATSNKRVILVDCDMRKSAISRYLRIPRNRPGLTNVITSKDVSTLPDSLVRLKDNDITVLPVGTIPPNPAELLSTPIVERIFSALQQAYDYVIVDTPPVSVVTDAAVLSRVADGVVLVVRPGVTTIQGAQLSKKNLEAVNAHILGVVMNGYNAKKTGRKDGYSYAYSYGYYDTKQDSSDE
;
A
#
# COMPACT_ATOMS: atom_id res chain seq x y z
N MET A 1 -6.35 43.76 -22.49
CA MET A 1 -5.48 42.56 -22.44
C MET A 1 -5.96 41.68 -21.31
N ASN A 2 -6.74 40.63 -21.61
CA ASN A 2 -7.37 39.75 -20.63
C ASN A 2 -6.50 38.51 -20.45
N ALA A 3 -5.81 38.40 -19.32
CA ALA A 3 -5.09 37.19 -18.92
C ALA A 3 -6.11 36.18 -18.36
N LYS A 4 -6.51 35.20 -19.17
CA LYS A 4 -7.27 34.03 -18.71
C LYS A 4 -6.35 33.11 -17.90
N SER A 5 -6.41 33.23 -16.58
CA SER A 5 -5.87 32.28 -15.64
C SER A 5 -6.60 30.93 -15.80
N SER A 6 -5.99 29.99 -16.51
CA SER A 6 -6.47 28.59 -16.55
C SER A 6 -6.14 27.92 -15.22
N LYS A 7 -7.08 27.92 -14.28
CA LYS A 7 -7.06 27.01 -13.14
C LYS A 7 -7.10 25.58 -13.65
N LYS A 8 -5.96 24.92 -13.76
CA LYS A 8 -5.89 23.46 -13.90
C LYS A 8 -6.62 22.85 -12.70
N ARG A 9 -7.86 22.39 -12.93
CA ARG A 9 -8.57 21.52 -11.99
C ARG A 9 -7.69 20.29 -11.79
N ALA A 10 -7.13 20.12 -10.60
CA ALA A 10 -6.51 18.87 -10.21
C ALA A 10 -7.59 17.79 -10.36
N SER A 11 -7.45 16.94 -11.36
CA SER A 11 -8.32 15.78 -11.52
C SER A 11 -8.12 14.92 -10.26
N HIS A 12 -9.15 14.85 -9.43
CA HIS A 12 -9.16 13.91 -8.31
C HIS A 12 -9.07 12.53 -8.95
N ARG A 13 -7.88 11.95 -8.94
CA ARG A 13 -7.66 10.58 -9.47
C ARG A 13 -8.57 9.67 -8.67
N ARG A 14 -9.53 9.08 -9.37
CA ARG A 14 -10.49 8.15 -8.79
C ARG A 14 -9.68 6.94 -8.32
N LEU A 15 -9.72 6.65 -7.02
CA LEU A 15 -9.17 5.44 -6.47
C LEU A 15 -10.07 4.28 -6.92
N PHE A 16 -9.50 3.30 -7.61
CA PHE A 16 -10.17 2.03 -7.81
C PHE A 16 -9.86 1.13 -6.62
N LEU A 17 -10.90 0.60 -5.99
CA LEU A 17 -10.79 -0.43 -4.98
C LEU A 17 -11.16 -1.78 -5.59
N VAL A 18 -10.45 -2.83 -5.19
CA VAL A 18 -10.83 -4.20 -5.54
C VAL A 18 -12.22 -4.48 -4.97
N GLY A 19 -13.14 -4.91 -5.84
CA GLY A 19 -14.54 -5.15 -5.50
C GLY A 19 -15.36 -5.44 -6.75
N LYS A 20 -16.68 -5.57 -6.59
CA LYS A 20 -17.61 -5.99 -7.66
C LYS A 20 -17.59 -5.07 -8.90
N ASP A 21 -17.34 -3.77 -8.70
CA ASP A 21 -17.32 -2.78 -9.78
C ASP A 21 -15.91 -2.51 -10.35
N ALA A 22 -14.90 -3.25 -9.91
CA ALA A 22 -13.53 -3.06 -10.39
C ALA A 22 -13.31 -3.79 -11.73
N PRO A 23 -12.54 -3.20 -12.67
CA PRO A 23 -12.21 -3.88 -13.92
C PRO A 23 -11.53 -5.23 -13.66
N PHE A 24 -11.90 -6.24 -14.44
CA PHE A 24 -11.36 -7.60 -14.29
C PHE A 24 -9.82 -7.63 -14.24
N GLN A 25 -9.15 -6.97 -15.19
CA GLN A 25 -7.68 -6.92 -15.24
C GLN A 25 -7.06 -6.29 -14.00
N PHE A 26 -7.75 -5.31 -13.38
CA PHE A 26 -7.30 -4.70 -12.13
C PHE A 26 -7.37 -5.68 -10.97
N VAL A 27 -8.47 -6.43 -10.85
CA VAL A 27 -8.65 -7.46 -9.82
C VAL A 27 -7.62 -8.56 -9.97
N GLU A 28 -7.41 -9.07 -11.19
CA GLU A 28 -6.45 -10.15 -11.46
C GLU A 28 -5.00 -9.73 -11.19
N ALA A 29 -4.63 -8.48 -11.44
CA ALA A 29 -3.30 -7.97 -11.08
C ALA A 29 -3.04 -8.04 -9.56
N TYR A 30 -4.04 -7.72 -8.73
CA TYR A 30 -3.92 -7.84 -7.27
C TYR A 30 -3.99 -9.29 -6.78
N LYS A 31 -4.75 -10.15 -7.43
CA LYS A 31 -4.74 -11.60 -7.14
C LYS A 31 -3.36 -12.21 -7.44
N SER A 32 -2.74 -11.83 -8.56
CA SER A 32 -1.38 -12.26 -8.91
C SER A 32 -0.36 -11.75 -7.89
N LEU A 33 -0.47 -10.47 -7.47
CA LEU A 33 0.39 -9.91 -6.42
C LEU A 33 0.22 -10.68 -5.10
N ARG A 34 -1.01 -10.98 -4.69
CA ARG A 34 -1.30 -11.80 -3.52
C ARG A 34 -0.62 -13.17 -3.61
N THR A 35 -0.83 -13.90 -4.72
CA THR A 35 -0.25 -15.24 -4.91
C THR A 35 1.28 -15.21 -4.78
N ASN A 36 1.94 -14.21 -5.36
CA ASN A 36 3.38 -14.04 -5.25
C ASN A 36 3.81 -13.81 -3.79
N LEU A 37 3.07 -12.99 -3.03
CA LEU A 37 3.37 -12.72 -1.63
C LEU A 37 3.06 -13.94 -0.73
N GLU A 38 1.98 -14.67 -0.98
CA GLU A 38 1.65 -15.90 -0.26
C GLU A 38 2.74 -16.94 -0.46
N PHE A 39 3.28 -17.08 -1.68
CA PHE A 39 4.42 -17.97 -1.95
C PHE A 39 5.67 -17.58 -1.16
N LEU A 40 6.02 -16.28 -1.15
CA LEU A 40 7.14 -15.79 -0.34
C LEU A 40 6.89 -15.98 1.16
N SER A 41 5.67 -15.76 1.63
CA SER A 41 5.32 -15.95 3.05
C SER A 41 5.43 -17.41 3.50
N THR A 42 5.16 -18.35 2.62
CA THR A 42 5.28 -19.80 2.94
C THR A 42 6.74 -20.19 3.21
N THR A 43 7.69 -19.56 2.51
CA THR A 43 9.11 -19.85 2.64
C THR A 43 9.80 -19.07 3.77
N SER A 44 9.33 -17.87 4.11
CA SER A 44 10.02 -16.93 5.03
C SER A 44 9.16 -16.43 6.20
N ASN A 45 7.95 -16.98 6.41
CA ASN A 45 7.00 -16.53 7.45
C ASN A 45 6.77 -15.00 7.46
N CYS A 46 6.70 -14.40 6.27
CA CYS A 46 6.58 -12.96 6.08
C CYS A 46 5.14 -12.50 6.35
N LYS A 47 4.89 -11.88 7.50
CA LYS A 47 3.58 -11.34 7.92
C LYS A 47 3.47 -9.84 7.77
N THR A 48 4.51 -9.09 8.16
CA THR A 48 4.53 -7.63 8.11
C THR A 48 5.18 -7.16 6.83
N ILE A 49 4.37 -6.62 5.92
CA ILE A 49 4.79 -6.16 4.60
C ILE A 49 4.68 -4.63 4.53
N LEU A 50 5.82 -3.98 4.41
CA LEU A 50 5.92 -2.54 4.29
C LEU A 50 5.80 -2.13 2.82
N ILE A 51 4.89 -1.22 2.54
CA ILE A 51 4.67 -0.66 1.20
C ILE A 51 5.20 0.77 1.18
N THR A 52 6.23 1.00 0.38
CA THR A 52 6.82 2.32 0.17
C THR A 52 6.92 2.65 -1.32
N SER A 53 7.41 3.82 -1.66
CA SER A 53 7.63 4.25 -3.04
C SER A 53 8.89 5.09 -3.15
N SER A 54 9.35 5.34 -4.39
CA SER A 54 10.52 6.20 -4.60
C SER A 54 10.18 7.66 -4.32
N VAL A 55 9.08 8.16 -4.92
CA VAL A 55 8.64 9.55 -4.83
C VAL A 55 7.14 9.62 -4.53
N PRO A 56 6.60 10.80 -4.18
CA PRO A 56 5.16 10.99 -4.01
C PRO A 56 4.36 10.66 -5.28
N GLU A 57 3.08 10.29 -5.11
CA GLU A 57 2.11 10.06 -6.20
C GLU A 57 2.34 8.81 -7.06
N GLU A 58 3.20 7.88 -6.65
CA GLU A 58 3.37 6.58 -7.30
C GLU A 58 2.24 5.59 -6.96
N GLY A 59 1.43 5.90 -5.94
CA GLY A 59 0.23 5.14 -5.59
C GLY A 59 0.44 4.05 -4.56
N LYS A 60 1.46 4.16 -3.70
CA LYS A 60 1.76 3.24 -2.59
C LYS A 60 0.54 2.92 -1.73
N SER A 61 -0.18 3.96 -1.25
CA SER A 61 -1.39 3.77 -0.42
C SER A 61 -2.52 3.06 -1.19
N ASN A 62 -2.64 3.28 -2.51
CA ASN A 62 -3.57 2.54 -3.36
C ASN A 62 -3.19 1.06 -3.41
N VAL A 63 -1.90 0.77 -3.60
CA VAL A 63 -1.39 -0.61 -3.61
C VAL A 63 -1.59 -1.25 -2.24
N ALA A 64 -1.29 -0.57 -1.14
CA ALA A 64 -1.46 -1.07 0.22
C ALA A 64 -2.93 -1.45 0.54
N ILE A 65 -3.87 -0.55 0.22
CA ILE A 65 -5.30 -0.78 0.43
C ILE A 65 -5.80 -1.99 -0.37
N ASN A 66 -5.53 -2.01 -1.68
CA ASN A 66 -6.03 -3.06 -2.57
C ASN A 66 -5.38 -4.42 -2.28
N LEU A 67 -4.10 -4.44 -1.90
CA LEU A 67 -3.43 -5.65 -1.45
C LEU A 67 -4.08 -6.19 -0.17
N ALA A 68 -4.30 -5.34 0.84
CA ALA A 68 -4.96 -5.72 2.08
C ALA A 68 -6.36 -6.31 1.83
N MET A 69 -7.16 -5.65 1.00
CA MET A 69 -8.48 -6.15 0.60
C MET A 69 -8.40 -7.50 -0.13
N THR A 70 -7.44 -7.65 -1.04
CA THR A 70 -7.27 -8.89 -1.81
C THR A 70 -6.81 -10.06 -0.94
N LEU A 71 -5.93 -9.81 0.05
CA LEU A 71 -5.52 -10.81 1.03
C LEU A 71 -6.70 -11.25 1.90
N ALA A 72 -7.57 -10.33 2.32
CA ALA A 72 -8.76 -10.65 3.11
C ALA A 72 -9.75 -11.55 2.36
N THR A 73 -9.85 -11.44 1.01
CA THR A 73 -10.71 -12.36 0.23
C THR A 73 -10.29 -13.82 0.30
N SER A 74 -9.09 -14.14 0.78
CA SER A 74 -8.59 -15.50 1.01
C SER A 74 -8.80 -15.99 2.45
N ASN A 75 -9.77 -15.43 3.16
CA ASN A 75 -10.10 -15.79 4.54
C ASN A 75 -8.93 -15.55 5.53
N LYS A 76 -8.07 -14.55 5.23
CA LYS A 76 -6.96 -14.13 6.08
C LYS A 76 -7.38 -12.95 6.95
N ARG A 77 -6.95 -12.94 8.20
CA ARG A 77 -7.10 -11.78 9.09
C ARG A 77 -6.06 -10.75 8.68
N VAL A 78 -6.50 -9.63 8.14
CA VAL A 78 -5.62 -8.59 7.59
C VAL A 78 -5.82 -7.27 8.30
N ILE A 79 -4.71 -6.64 8.69
CA ILE A 79 -4.70 -5.27 9.15
C ILE A 79 -3.89 -4.39 8.22
N LEU A 80 -4.44 -3.20 7.93
CA LEU A 80 -3.76 -2.14 7.20
C LEU A 80 -3.38 -1.03 8.18
N VAL A 81 -2.09 -0.75 8.30
CA VAL A 81 -1.54 0.27 9.21
C VAL A 81 -1.09 1.47 8.39
N ASP A 82 -1.64 2.65 8.70
CA ASP A 82 -1.23 3.91 8.09
C ASP A 82 -0.07 4.52 8.87
N CYS A 83 1.14 4.40 8.34
CA CYS A 83 2.35 4.99 8.88
C CYS A 83 2.82 6.22 8.08
N ASP A 84 2.08 6.67 7.03
CA ASP A 84 2.35 7.95 6.37
C ASP A 84 1.75 9.11 7.20
N MET A 85 2.39 9.39 8.34
CA MET A 85 1.97 10.46 9.25
C MET A 85 2.13 11.86 8.66
N ARG A 86 2.79 11.98 7.49
CA ARG A 86 3.03 13.27 6.83
C ARG A 86 1.94 13.61 5.83
N LYS A 87 1.45 12.60 5.09
CA LYS A 87 0.45 12.78 4.05
C LYS A 87 -0.50 11.58 4.00
N SER A 88 -1.07 11.23 5.17
CA SER A 88 -2.03 10.14 5.28
C SER A 88 -3.11 10.21 4.18
N ALA A 89 -3.31 9.11 3.48
CA ALA A 89 -4.30 8.99 2.42
C ALA A 89 -5.36 7.93 2.72
N ILE A 90 -5.04 6.94 3.56
CA ILE A 90 -5.88 5.77 3.86
C ILE A 90 -7.22 6.19 4.44
N SER A 91 -7.23 7.01 5.50
CA SER A 91 -8.46 7.46 6.14
C SER A 91 -9.41 8.16 5.16
N ARG A 92 -8.87 8.98 4.25
CA ARG A 92 -9.66 9.66 3.21
C ARG A 92 -10.25 8.67 2.20
N TYR A 93 -9.47 7.70 1.75
CA TYR A 93 -9.90 6.72 0.76
C TYR A 93 -10.94 5.75 1.32
N LEU A 94 -10.79 5.36 2.58
CA LEU A 94 -11.68 4.41 3.25
C LEU A 94 -12.79 5.11 4.06
N ARG A 95 -12.91 6.45 3.94
CA ARG A 95 -13.93 7.26 4.61
C ARG A 95 -13.93 7.12 6.15
N ILE A 96 -12.74 6.92 6.72
CA ILE A 96 -12.57 6.88 8.18
C ILE A 96 -12.54 8.31 8.70
N PRO A 97 -13.34 8.64 9.74
CA PRO A 97 -13.35 9.97 10.34
C PRO A 97 -11.97 10.39 10.84
N ARG A 98 -11.59 11.66 10.59
CA ARG A 98 -10.24 12.18 10.92
C ARG A 98 -9.97 12.31 12.42
N ASN A 99 -11.00 12.38 13.23
CA ASN A 99 -10.91 12.49 14.70
C ASN A 99 -10.79 11.14 15.41
N ARG A 100 -10.68 10.05 14.68
CA ARG A 100 -10.46 8.72 15.28
C ARG A 100 -9.05 8.63 15.86
N PRO A 101 -8.89 8.05 17.06
CA PRO A 101 -7.59 7.66 17.57
C PRO A 101 -6.92 6.68 16.59
N GLY A 102 -5.60 6.63 16.61
CA GLY A 102 -4.81 5.79 15.71
C GLY A 102 -3.42 5.48 16.25
N LEU A 103 -2.52 5.08 15.38
CA LEU A 103 -1.18 4.65 15.73
C LEU A 103 -0.44 5.65 16.62
N THR A 104 -0.49 6.94 16.30
CA THR A 104 0.17 7.99 17.08
C THR A 104 -0.34 8.09 18.50
N ASN A 105 -1.64 7.86 18.71
CA ASN A 105 -2.24 7.89 20.04
C ASN A 105 -1.75 6.73 20.90
N VAL A 106 -1.65 5.52 20.32
CA VAL A 106 -1.09 4.33 21.00
C VAL A 106 0.40 4.53 21.33
N ILE A 107 1.18 5.08 20.38
CA ILE A 107 2.61 5.34 20.63
C ILE A 107 2.79 6.37 21.75
N THR A 108 1.98 7.45 21.74
CA THR A 108 2.08 8.55 22.72
C THR A 108 1.62 8.12 24.12
N SER A 109 0.62 7.25 24.21
CA SER A 109 0.18 6.69 25.51
C SER A 109 1.22 5.76 26.14
N LYS A 110 2.15 5.24 25.33
CA LYS A 110 3.14 4.21 25.72
C LYS A 110 2.52 2.92 26.24
N ASP A 111 1.24 2.71 25.96
CA ASP A 111 0.47 1.56 26.43
C ASP A 111 -0.19 0.82 25.25
N VAL A 112 0.29 -0.41 24.98
CA VAL A 112 -0.24 -1.26 23.91
C VAL A 112 -1.67 -1.73 24.20
N SER A 113 -2.11 -1.73 25.45
CA SER A 113 -3.48 -2.12 25.79
C SER A 113 -4.56 -1.20 25.20
N THR A 114 -4.18 0.04 24.80
CA THR A 114 -5.05 0.99 24.12
C THR A 114 -5.20 0.74 22.61
N LEU A 115 -4.44 -0.19 22.05
CA LEU A 115 -4.45 -0.50 20.63
C LEU A 115 -5.84 -0.90 20.08
N PRO A 116 -6.64 -1.73 20.76
CA PRO A 116 -7.97 -2.10 20.28
C PRO A 116 -8.91 -0.91 20.06
N ASP A 117 -8.82 0.13 20.87
CA ASP A 117 -9.66 1.34 20.77
C ASP A 117 -9.33 2.20 19.55
N SER A 118 -8.12 2.02 19.01
CA SER A 118 -7.63 2.72 17.83
C SER A 118 -7.90 1.97 16.52
N LEU A 119 -8.43 0.75 16.58
CA LEU A 119 -8.73 -0.07 15.40
C LEU A 119 -10.07 0.29 14.78
N VAL A 120 -10.15 0.25 13.46
CA VAL A 120 -11.37 0.45 12.68
C VAL A 120 -11.63 -0.76 11.81
N ARG A 121 -12.68 -1.52 12.09
CA ARG A 121 -13.07 -2.65 11.24
C ARG A 121 -13.96 -2.18 10.09
N LEU A 122 -13.57 -2.46 8.87
CA LEU A 122 -14.33 -2.20 7.65
C LEU A 122 -15.10 -3.46 7.26
N LYS A 123 -16.40 -3.50 7.56
CA LYS A 123 -17.25 -4.70 7.34
C LYS A 123 -17.36 -5.09 5.86
N ASP A 124 -17.44 -4.10 4.96
CA ASP A 124 -17.63 -4.34 3.53
C ASP A 124 -16.43 -5.00 2.84
N ASN A 125 -15.23 -4.86 3.42
CA ASN A 125 -13.98 -5.35 2.85
C ASN A 125 -13.26 -6.37 3.74
N ASP A 126 -13.84 -6.66 4.90
CA ASP A 126 -13.32 -7.58 5.94
C ASP A 126 -11.86 -7.34 6.36
N ILE A 127 -11.43 -6.07 6.32
CA ILE A 127 -10.12 -5.64 6.83
C ILE A 127 -10.25 -4.79 8.08
N THR A 128 -9.23 -4.86 8.93
CA THR A 128 -9.04 -3.90 10.02
C THR A 128 -8.07 -2.82 9.58
N VAL A 129 -8.28 -1.60 10.01
CA VAL A 129 -7.39 -0.46 9.73
C VAL A 129 -6.94 0.16 11.05
N LEU A 130 -5.64 0.40 11.17
CA LEU A 130 -5.06 1.28 12.19
C LEU A 130 -4.70 2.60 11.52
N PRO A 131 -5.53 3.65 11.65
CA PRO A 131 -5.25 4.95 11.04
C PRO A 131 -4.08 5.64 11.74
N VAL A 132 -3.57 6.74 11.16
CA VAL A 132 -2.50 7.55 11.79
C VAL A 132 -2.91 8.05 13.17
N GLY A 133 -4.13 8.55 13.31
CA GLY A 133 -4.56 9.29 14.50
C GLY A 133 -4.14 10.77 14.43
N THR A 134 -3.72 11.33 15.56
CA THR A 134 -3.26 12.73 15.64
C THR A 134 -1.90 12.87 14.93
N ILE A 135 -1.78 13.80 13.97
CA ILE A 135 -0.56 14.02 13.21
C ILE A 135 0.53 14.61 14.12
N PRO A 136 1.68 13.91 14.29
CA PRO A 136 2.77 14.38 15.15
C PRO A 136 3.69 15.35 14.40
N PRO A 137 4.42 16.24 15.11
CA PRO A 137 5.41 17.12 14.49
C PRO A 137 6.66 16.38 14.01
N ASN A 138 7.02 15.26 14.63
CA ASN A 138 8.26 14.51 14.43
C ASN A 138 8.00 13.00 14.17
N PRO A 139 7.44 12.63 13.00
CA PRO A 139 7.05 11.25 12.70
C PRO A 139 8.16 10.22 12.85
N ALA A 140 9.35 10.48 12.29
CA ALA A 140 10.46 9.53 12.30
C ALA A 140 10.95 9.21 13.72
N GLU A 141 11.03 10.21 14.60
CA GLU A 141 11.42 10.01 16.00
C GLU A 141 10.36 9.18 16.73
N LEU A 142 9.07 9.49 16.51
CA LEU A 142 7.97 8.75 17.12
C LEU A 142 7.98 7.28 16.69
N LEU A 143 8.21 7.01 15.39
CA LEU A 143 8.32 5.66 14.84
C LEU A 143 9.58 4.92 15.32
N SER A 144 10.61 5.62 15.79
CA SER A 144 11.84 5.01 16.33
C SER A 144 11.69 4.52 17.77
N THR A 145 10.59 4.86 18.45
CA THR A 145 10.41 4.50 19.86
C THR A 145 10.20 3.00 20.07
N PRO A 146 10.66 2.40 21.21
CA PRO A 146 10.53 0.96 21.47
C PRO A 146 9.08 0.46 21.51
N ILE A 147 8.12 1.31 21.81
CA ILE A 147 6.69 0.94 21.84
C ILE A 147 6.21 0.47 20.47
N VAL A 148 6.80 0.97 19.36
CA VAL A 148 6.45 0.58 18.00
C VAL A 148 6.69 -0.90 17.78
N GLU A 149 7.82 -1.46 18.24
CA GLU A 149 8.11 -2.89 18.18
C GLU A 149 7.05 -3.72 18.91
N ARG A 150 6.64 -3.25 20.11
CA ARG A 150 5.58 -3.91 20.89
C ARG A 150 4.23 -3.88 20.19
N ILE A 151 3.89 -2.76 19.55
CA ILE A 151 2.66 -2.63 18.75
C ILE A 151 2.69 -3.63 17.59
N PHE A 152 3.76 -3.66 16.79
CA PHE A 152 3.87 -4.57 15.65
C PHE A 152 3.90 -6.03 16.08
N SER A 153 4.57 -6.38 17.17
CA SER A 153 4.50 -7.73 17.76
C SER A 153 3.07 -8.14 18.13
N ALA A 154 2.30 -7.25 18.74
CA ALA A 154 0.90 -7.53 19.07
C ALA A 154 0.04 -7.71 17.80
N LEU A 155 0.29 -6.91 16.76
CA LEU A 155 -0.40 -7.04 15.47
C LEU A 155 -0.06 -8.36 14.77
N GLN A 156 1.21 -8.78 14.74
CA GLN A 156 1.65 -10.06 14.16
C GLN A 156 1.06 -11.29 14.85
N GLN A 157 0.73 -11.19 16.14
CA GLN A 157 0.03 -12.25 16.87
C GLN A 157 -1.46 -12.31 16.53
N ALA A 158 -2.09 -11.17 16.32
CA ALA A 158 -3.53 -11.06 16.09
C ALA A 158 -3.93 -11.27 14.61
N TYR A 159 -3.04 -10.95 13.67
CA TYR A 159 -3.32 -10.96 12.23
C TYR A 159 -2.39 -11.90 11.47
N ASP A 160 -2.89 -12.40 10.35
CA ASP A 160 -2.12 -13.25 9.42
C ASP A 160 -1.24 -12.38 8.51
N TYR A 161 -1.71 -11.14 8.18
CA TYR A 161 -0.95 -10.13 7.46
C TYR A 161 -1.10 -8.74 8.07
N VAL A 162 0.02 -8.03 8.18
CA VAL A 162 0.12 -6.63 8.60
C VAL A 162 0.66 -5.84 7.42
N ILE A 163 -0.19 -5.12 6.70
CA ILE A 163 0.19 -4.29 5.56
C ILE A 163 0.42 -2.86 6.05
N VAL A 164 1.59 -2.30 5.79
CA VAL A 164 2.04 -1.02 6.34
C VAL A 164 2.25 -0.01 5.21
N ASP A 165 1.43 1.03 5.14
CA ASP A 165 1.64 2.14 4.20
C ASP A 165 2.60 3.17 4.81
N THR A 166 3.66 3.53 4.09
CA THR A 166 4.71 4.44 4.56
C THR A 166 4.97 5.55 3.55
N PRO A 167 5.55 6.69 3.95
CA PRO A 167 5.95 7.71 3.00
C PRO A 167 7.07 7.23 2.06
N PRO A 168 7.34 7.96 0.95
CA PRO A 168 8.38 7.60 -0.01
C PRO A 168 9.78 7.57 0.60
N VAL A 169 10.51 6.48 0.40
CA VAL A 169 11.82 6.21 1.02
C VAL A 169 12.95 7.13 0.52
N SER A 170 12.82 7.74 -0.66
CA SER A 170 13.81 8.72 -1.14
C SER A 170 13.57 10.12 -0.60
N VAL A 171 12.45 10.37 0.08
CA VAL A 171 12.09 11.70 0.59
C VAL A 171 12.33 11.82 2.09
N VAL A 172 11.98 10.76 2.84
CA VAL A 172 12.06 10.72 4.30
C VAL A 172 12.52 9.35 4.81
N THR A 173 12.98 9.31 6.06
CA THR A 173 13.56 8.10 6.66
C THR A 173 12.53 7.16 7.30
N ASP A 174 11.28 7.54 7.36
CA ASP A 174 10.21 6.82 8.08
C ASP A 174 10.10 5.35 7.63
N ALA A 175 10.15 5.08 6.31
CA ALA A 175 10.13 3.71 5.78
C ALA A 175 11.39 2.91 6.18
N ALA A 176 12.55 3.55 6.17
CA ALA A 176 13.80 2.92 6.61
C ALA A 176 13.77 2.60 8.12
N VAL A 177 13.22 3.49 8.94
CA VAL A 177 13.04 3.27 10.39
C VAL A 177 12.10 2.09 10.64
N LEU A 178 10.99 1.99 9.90
CA LEU A 178 10.00 0.92 10.05
C LEU A 178 10.47 -0.43 9.48
N SER A 179 11.50 -0.46 8.63
CA SER A 179 12.00 -1.73 8.07
C SER A 179 12.48 -2.71 9.14
N ARG A 180 12.86 -2.24 10.33
CA ARG A 180 13.27 -3.08 11.48
C ARG A 180 12.12 -3.93 12.06
N VAL A 181 10.86 -3.52 11.86
CA VAL A 181 9.67 -4.25 12.32
C VAL A 181 8.93 -4.95 11.18
N ALA A 182 9.44 -4.83 9.95
CA ALA A 182 8.88 -5.44 8.76
C ALA A 182 9.63 -6.72 8.39
N ASP A 183 8.91 -7.76 7.97
CA ASP A 183 9.50 -8.98 7.45
C ASP A 183 9.93 -8.80 5.99
N GLY A 184 9.32 -7.84 5.29
CA GLY A 184 9.70 -7.50 3.93
C GLY A 184 9.14 -6.16 3.45
N VAL A 185 9.74 -5.65 2.38
CA VAL A 185 9.42 -4.35 1.78
C VAL A 185 9.04 -4.53 0.32
N VAL A 186 7.94 -3.94 -0.09
CA VAL A 186 7.53 -3.81 -1.49
C VAL A 186 7.73 -2.37 -1.93
N LEU A 187 8.54 -2.16 -2.97
CA LEU A 187 8.77 -0.85 -3.57
C LEU A 187 7.76 -0.61 -4.70
N VAL A 188 6.95 0.43 -4.58
CA VAL A 188 6.01 0.84 -5.62
C VAL A 188 6.68 1.87 -6.52
N VAL A 189 6.63 1.62 -7.84
CA VAL A 189 7.13 2.52 -8.88
C VAL A 189 6.01 2.81 -9.89
N ARG A 190 6.12 3.94 -10.60
CA ARG A 190 5.12 4.34 -11.58
C ARG A 190 5.74 4.80 -12.88
N PRO A 191 5.41 4.21 -14.05
CA PRO A 191 5.87 4.66 -15.35
C PRO A 191 5.55 6.14 -15.59
N GLY A 192 6.54 6.88 -16.08
CA GLY A 192 6.42 8.33 -16.34
C GLY A 192 6.44 9.22 -15.08
N VAL A 193 6.66 8.63 -13.89
CA VAL A 193 6.86 9.36 -12.62
C VAL A 193 8.19 8.95 -12.01
N THR A 194 8.41 7.65 -11.81
CA THR A 194 9.67 7.11 -11.30
C THR A 194 10.74 7.14 -12.37
N THR A 195 11.89 7.76 -12.08
CA THR A 195 13.09 7.61 -12.90
C THR A 195 13.86 6.36 -12.50
N ILE A 196 14.69 5.83 -13.42
CA ILE A 196 15.56 4.68 -13.12
C ILE A 196 16.49 5.00 -11.95
N GLN A 197 17.09 6.20 -11.95
CA GLN A 197 17.96 6.66 -10.87
C GLN A 197 17.20 6.78 -9.53
N GLY A 198 15.96 7.25 -9.55
CA GLY A 198 15.10 7.34 -8.36
C GLY A 198 14.80 5.96 -7.77
N ALA A 199 14.48 4.97 -8.62
CA ALA A 199 14.26 3.60 -8.18
C ALA A 199 15.53 2.96 -7.60
N GLN A 200 16.69 3.18 -8.25
CA GLN A 200 17.99 2.70 -7.78
C GLN A 200 18.37 3.33 -6.43
N LEU A 201 18.15 4.64 -6.26
CA LEU A 201 18.39 5.32 -5.00
C LEU A 201 17.49 4.76 -3.89
N SER A 202 16.20 4.53 -4.18
CA SER A 202 15.26 3.93 -3.24
C SER A 202 15.70 2.55 -2.78
N LYS A 203 16.14 1.72 -3.74
CA LYS A 203 16.71 0.40 -3.45
C LYS A 203 17.92 0.53 -2.53
N LYS A 204 18.89 1.39 -2.87
CA LYS A 204 20.09 1.63 -2.08
C LYS A 204 19.76 2.10 -0.65
N ASN A 205 18.78 2.98 -0.49
CA ASN A 205 18.36 3.46 0.85
C ASN A 205 17.77 2.33 1.70
N LEU A 206 17.00 1.42 1.10
CA LEU A 206 16.47 0.24 1.79
C LEU A 206 17.57 -0.78 2.14
N GLU A 207 18.48 -1.03 1.22
CA GLU A 207 19.62 -1.94 1.43
C GLU A 207 20.57 -1.42 2.52
N ALA A 208 20.76 -0.10 2.62
CA ALA A 208 21.61 0.51 3.65
C ALA A 208 21.12 0.28 5.08
N VAL A 209 19.83 -0.04 5.27
CA VAL A 209 19.25 -0.41 6.56
C VAL A 209 18.94 -1.91 6.67
N ASN A 210 19.51 -2.72 5.77
CA ASN A 210 19.31 -4.17 5.68
C ASN A 210 17.83 -4.57 5.52
N ALA A 211 17.01 -3.73 4.86
CA ALA A 211 15.62 -4.06 4.60
C ALA A 211 15.51 -5.21 3.58
N HIS A 212 14.71 -6.21 3.88
CA HIS A 212 14.44 -7.33 2.97
C HIS A 212 13.48 -6.89 1.86
N ILE A 213 13.99 -6.61 0.68
CA ILE A 213 13.17 -6.17 -0.47
C ILE A 213 12.54 -7.40 -1.12
N LEU A 214 11.23 -7.56 -0.98
CA LEU A 214 10.45 -8.66 -1.59
C LEU A 214 10.30 -8.50 -3.09
N GLY A 215 10.24 -7.27 -3.57
CA GLY A 215 10.08 -6.98 -4.99
C GLY A 215 9.61 -5.57 -5.28
N VAL A 216 9.24 -5.37 -6.55
CA VAL A 216 8.78 -4.08 -7.08
C VAL A 216 7.40 -4.23 -7.69
N VAL A 217 6.47 -3.34 -7.34
CA VAL A 217 5.15 -3.23 -7.97
C VAL A 217 5.12 -2.04 -8.91
N MET A 218 4.91 -2.31 -10.20
CA MET A 218 4.72 -1.27 -11.20
C MET A 218 3.26 -0.84 -11.24
N ASN A 219 2.94 0.29 -10.61
CA ASN A 219 1.58 0.82 -10.52
C ASN A 219 1.25 1.77 -11.68
N GLY A 220 0.02 1.69 -12.19
CA GLY A 220 -0.45 2.57 -13.27
C GLY A 220 0.17 2.25 -14.64
N TYR A 221 0.63 1.02 -14.84
CA TYR A 221 1.08 0.54 -16.14
C TYR A 221 -0.09 0.46 -17.13
N ASN A 222 0.13 0.93 -18.34
CA ASN A 222 -0.83 0.86 -19.42
C ASN A 222 -0.16 0.32 -20.68
N ALA A 223 -0.39 -0.96 -20.97
CA ALA A 223 0.21 -1.65 -22.10
C ALA A 223 -0.08 -0.97 -23.46
N LYS A 224 -1.25 -0.35 -23.62
CA LYS A 224 -1.65 0.35 -24.86
C LYS A 224 -0.84 1.62 -25.12
N LYS A 225 -0.26 2.25 -24.10
CA LYS A 225 0.51 3.50 -24.23
C LYS A 225 2.01 3.28 -24.47
N THR A 226 2.52 2.11 -24.16
CA THR A 226 3.98 1.85 -24.22
C THR A 226 4.49 1.48 -25.61
N GLY A 227 3.61 1.25 -26.61
CA GLY A 227 4.02 1.05 -28.02
C GLY A 227 5.02 -0.08 -28.30
N ARG A 228 5.47 -0.79 -27.27
CA ARG A 228 6.44 -1.89 -27.40
C ARG A 228 5.72 -3.16 -27.79
N LYS A 229 5.99 -3.61 -29.01
CA LYS A 229 5.66 -4.96 -29.50
C LYS A 229 6.51 -6.05 -28.81
N ASP A 230 7.45 -5.64 -27.98
CA ASP A 230 8.45 -6.53 -27.41
C ASP A 230 8.09 -6.89 -25.98
N GLY A 231 7.63 -8.10 -25.85
CA GLY A 231 7.79 -8.86 -24.63
C GLY A 231 6.72 -8.71 -23.57
N TYR A 232 6.34 -9.86 -23.26
CA TYR A 232 5.47 -10.34 -22.21
C TYR A 232 3.99 -10.29 -22.54
N SER A 233 3.61 -11.32 -23.15
CA SER A 233 2.31 -11.92 -23.45
C SER A 233 1.29 -11.96 -22.29
N TYR A 234 1.49 -11.21 -21.22
CA TYR A 234 0.47 -11.08 -20.18
C TYR A 234 -0.79 -10.35 -20.68
N ALA A 235 -0.67 -9.45 -21.65
CA ALA A 235 -1.83 -8.78 -22.25
C ALA A 235 -2.64 -9.68 -23.20
N TYR A 236 -2.01 -10.69 -23.81
CA TYR A 236 -2.68 -11.61 -24.74
C TYR A 236 -3.44 -12.74 -24.05
N SER A 237 -3.02 -13.16 -22.85
CA SER A 237 -3.70 -14.24 -22.12
C SER A 237 -5.04 -13.80 -21.53
N TYR A 238 -5.23 -12.51 -21.26
CA TYR A 238 -6.45 -12.00 -20.64
C TYR A 238 -7.51 -11.52 -21.65
N GLY A 239 -7.15 -11.22 -22.90
CA GLY A 239 -8.11 -10.87 -23.95
C GLY A 239 -8.99 -12.05 -24.40
N TYR A 240 -8.59 -13.27 -24.08
CA TYR A 240 -9.35 -14.49 -24.46
C TYR A 240 -10.57 -14.75 -23.56
N TYR A 241 -10.63 -14.16 -22.38
CA TYR A 241 -11.76 -14.34 -21.45
C TYR A 241 -12.84 -13.27 -21.57
N ASP A 242 -12.51 -12.08 -22.12
CA ASP A 242 -13.45 -10.96 -22.24
C ASP A 242 -14.41 -11.11 -23.43
N THR A 243 -14.05 -11.96 -24.43
CA THR A 243 -14.86 -12.17 -25.65
C THR A 243 -15.92 -13.27 -25.51
N LYS A 244 -16.02 -13.95 -24.36
CA LYS A 244 -17.03 -15.02 -24.16
C LYS A 244 -18.26 -14.59 -23.36
N GLN A 245 -18.35 -13.37 -22.85
CA GLN A 245 -19.54 -12.89 -22.13
C GLN A 245 -20.55 -12.15 -23.01
N ASP A 246 -20.19 -11.75 -24.26
CA ASP A 246 -21.11 -11.03 -25.17
C ASP A 246 -21.81 -11.92 -26.21
N SER A 247 -21.74 -13.24 -26.09
CA SER A 247 -22.35 -14.16 -27.09
C SER A 247 -23.33 -15.19 -26.51
N SER A 248 -23.99 -14.88 -25.39
CA SER A 248 -25.03 -15.78 -24.82
C SER A 248 -26.38 -15.09 -24.56
N ASP A 249 -26.68 -13.99 -25.29
CA ASP A 249 -28.03 -13.43 -25.38
C ASP A 249 -28.37 -13.17 -26.85
N GLU A 250 -28.67 -14.24 -27.61
CA GLU A 250 -29.55 -14.26 -28.79
C GLU A 250 -30.36 -15.54 -28.75
#